data_37d682b38e60cbaf80e3d169b64e8575
#
_entry.id   37d682b38e60cbaf80e3d169b64e8575
#
_cell.length_a   1.000
_cell.length_b   1.000
_cell.length_c   1.000
_cell.angle_alpha   90.00
_cell.angle_beta   90.00
_cell.angle_gamma   90.00
#
_symmetry.space_group_name_H-M   'P 1'
#
loop_
_entity.id
_entity.type
_entity.pdbx_description
1 polymer ?
#
loop_
_entity_poly.entity_id
_entity_poly.type
_entity_poly.pdbx_seq_one_letter_code
_entity_poly.pdbx_strand_id
1 'polypeptide(L)'
;MYCREGQQTEEEMYNNEEGGPAFNEFLDLIGQRVRLKGFNKYKAGLCNKNDSTGLYSVYKEFNTGSNNENVEIMFHVSTLLPFTPNNRQQLPRKRYIGNDIVTVVFQEPGALPFIPNIKSQFQHVFIVVRVHNPCSENTQYR
;
A
#
# COMPACT_ATOMS: atom_id res chain seq x y z
N MET A 1 -3.32 0.23 1.37
CA MET A 1 -3.87 1.49 1.92
C MET A 1 -3.65 1.52 3.43
N TYR A 2 -3.40 2.69 3.97
CA TYR A 2 -3.08 2.91 5.39
C TYR A 2 -4.24 3.59 6.11
N CYS A 3 -4.76 2.94 7.14
CA CYS A 3 -5.91 3.39 7.94
C CYS A 3 -5.48 3.70 9.37
N ARG A 4 -5.55 4.96 9.76
CA ARG A 4 -5.24 5.42 11.13
C ARG A 4 -6.38 5.16 12.09
N GLU A 5 -6.09 5.30 13.37
CA GLU A 5 -7.10 5.35 14.44
C GLU A 5 -8.23 6.31 14.09
N GLY A 6 -9.47 5.87 14.25
CA GLY A 6 -10.68 6.66 13.98
C GLY A 6 -11.07 6.79 12.52
N GLN A 7 -10.24 6.36 11.58
CA GLN A 7 -10.55 6.41 10.14
C GLN A 7 -11.34 5.18 9.69
N GLN A 8 -12.12 5.34 8.62
CA GLN A 8 -12.96 4.29 8.05
C GLN A 8 -13.04 4.34 6.53
N THR A 9 -13.00 5.52 5.92
CA THR A 9 -13.27 5.71 4.50
C THR A 9 -12.00 5.72 3.65
N GLU A 10 -12.12 5.36 2.38
CA GLU A 10 -11.01 5.46 1.42
C GLU A 10 -10.46 6.87 1.31
N GLU A 11 -11.33 7.89 1.29
CA GLU A 11 -10.91 9.29 1.21
C GLU A 11 -10.01 9.68 2.38
N GLU A 12 -10.37 9.30 3.60
CA GLU A 12 -9.53 9.53 4.78
C GLU A 12 -8.16 8.86 4.64
N MET A 13 -8.14 7.62 4.15
CA MET A 13 -6.89 6.86 3.97
C MET A 13 -5.99 7.49 2.91
N TYR A 14 -6.54 7.92 1.78
CA TYR A 14 -5.76 8.59 0.73
C TYR A 14 -5.16 9.92 1.19
N ASN A 15 -5.77 10.58 2.16
CA ASN A 15 -5.30 11.84 2.73
C ASN A 15 -4.24 11.68 3.82
N ASN A 16 -3.86 10.48 4.19
CA ASN A 16 -2.71 10.24 5.06
C ASN A 16 -1.42 10.50 4.28
N GLU A 17 -0.75 11.61 4.61
CA GLU A 17 0.50 11.97 3.92
C GLU A 17 1.58 10.93 4.16
N GLU A 18 1.72 10.48 5.39
CA GLU A 18 2.74 9.53 5.84
C GLU A 18 2.12 8.34 6.56
N GLY A 19 2.81 7.21 6.54
CA GLY A 19 2.50 6.05 7.36
C GLY A 19 3.15 6.14 8.74
N GLY A 20 2.48 5.59 9.74
CA GLY A 20 3.04 5.46 11.09
C GLY A 20 4.05 4.31 11.20
N PRO A 21 4.73 4.19 12.39
CA PRO A 21 5.73 3.13 12.62
C PRO A 21 5.18 1.72 12.42
N ALA A 22 3.96 1.45 12.86
CA ALA A 22 3.31 0.15 12.70
C ALA A 22 3.11 -0.22 11.23
N PHE A 23 2.71 0.75 10.41
CA PHE A 23 2.56 0.53 8.97
C PHE A 23 3.90 0.30 8.28
N ASN A 24 4.94 1.04 8.66
CA ASN A 24 6.28 0.86 8.11
C ASN A 24 6.84 -0.53 8.46
N GLU A 25 6.63 -1.01 9.67
CA GLU A 25 6.99 -2.37 10.09
C GLU A 25 6.28 -3.42 9.22
N PHE A 26 4.98 -3.23 8.97
CA PHE A 26 4.21 -4.10 8.08
C PHE A 26 4.74 -4.10 6.64
N LEU A 27 5.08 -2.93 6.11
CA LEU A 27 5.67 -2.81 4.77
C LEU A 27 7.00 -3.55 4.66
N ASP A 28 7.85 -3.47 5.68
CA ASP A 28 9.12 -4.19 5.74
C ASP A 28 8.93 -5.72 5.81
N LEU A 29 7.82 -6.16 6.39
CA LEU A 29 7.46 -7.58 6.46
C LEU A 29 7.02 -8.12 5.09
N ILE A 30 6.22 -7.38 4.34
CA ILE A 30 5.65 -7.86 3.07
C ILE A 30 6.58 -7.71 1.87
N GLY A 31 7.61 -6.89 1.96
CA GLY A 31 8.52 -6.69 0.85
C GLY A 31 9.73 -5.83 1.20
N GLN A 32 10.46 -5.46 0.18
CA GLN A 32 11.65 -4.62 0.27
C GLN A 32 11.34 -3.22 -0.26
N ARG A 33 11.72 -2.20 0.50
CA ARG A 33 11.66 -0.82 0.00
C ARG A 33 12.72 -0.61 -1.06
N VAL A 34 12.31 -0.16 -2.24
CA VAL A 34 13.19 0.07 -3.37
C VAL A 34 13.09 1.51 -3.87
N ARG A 35 14.19 2.06 -4.35
CA ARG A 35 14.21 3.34 -5.06
C ARG A 35 13.63 3.13 -6.44
N LEU A 36 12.62 3.92 -6.83
CA LEU A 36 11.95 3.76 -8.12
C LEU A 36 12.81 4.24 -9.29
N LYS A 37 13.49 5.38 -9.15
CA LYS A 37 14.36 5.88 -10.21
C LYS A 37 15.49 4.89 -10.50
N GLY A 38 15.55 4.41 -11.75
CA GLY A 38 16.51 3.40 -12.17
C GLY A 38 16.13 1.96 -11.82
N PHE A 39 14.95 1.72 -11.24
CA PHE A 39 14.48 0.37 -10.95
C PHE A 39 14.23 -0.38 -12.27
N ASN A 40 14.83 -1.55 -12.42
CA ASN A 40 14.86 -2.30 -13.67
C ASN A 40 14.06 -3.60 -13.67
N LYS A 41 13.27 -3.85 -12.62
CA LYS A 41 12.38 -5.00 -12.51
C LYS A 41 10.92 -4.57 -12.66
N TYR A 42 9.98 -5.47 -12.41
CA TYR A 42 8.55 -5.17 -12.52
C TYR A 42 8.13 -4.01 -11.61
N LYS A 43 7.55 -2.99 -12.18
CA LYS A 43 7.24 -1.73 -11.49
C LYS A 43 5.74 -1.38 -11.44
N ALA A 44 4.87 -2.26 -11.93
CA ALA A 44 3.41 -2.10 -11.89
C ALA A 44 2.91 -0.72 -12.39
N GLY A 45 3.49 -0.20 -13.45
CA GLY A 45 3.11 1.11 -14.02
C GLY A 45 3.72 2.33 -13.32
N LEU A 46 4.48 2.15 -12.23
CA LEU A 46 5.18 3.26 -11.58
C LEU A 46 6.34 3.78 -12.47
N CYS A 47 6.70 5.04 -12.31
CA CYS A 47 7.74 5.65 -13.10
C CYS A 47 9.14 5.36 -12.53
N ASN A 48 10.03 4.85 -13.38
CA ASN A 48 11.43 4.61 -13.01
C ASN A 48 12.42 5.59 -13.66
N LYS A 49 11.92 6.62 -14.33
CA LYS A 49 12.75 7.63 -15.01
C LYS A 49 12.91 8.90 -14.16
N ASN A 50 11.89 9.26 -13.43
CA ASN A 50 11.86 10.43 -12.56
C ASN A 50 11.04 10.12 -11.31
N ASP A 51 10.86 11.11 -10.44
CA ASP A 51 10.16 10.94 -9.17
C ASP A 51 8.65 11.23 -9.25
N SER A 52 8.06 11.21 -10.44
CA SER A 52 6.65 11.58 -10.66
C SER A 52 5.65 10.67 -9.98
N THR A 53 6.02 9.43 -9.64
CA THR A 53 5.17 8.49 -8.90
C THR A 53 5.71 8.17 -7.50
N GLY A 54 6.55 9.03 -6.96
CA GLY A 54 7.18 8.89 -5.66
C GLY A 54 8.64 8.43 -5.75
N LEU A 55 9.34 8.53 -4.63
CA LEU A 55 10.76 8.19 -4.53
C LEU A 55 10.98 6.68 -4.36
N TYR A 56 10.14 6.04 -3.56
CA TYR A 56 10.24 4.64 -3.15
C TYR A 56 8.92 3.91 -3.30
N SER A 57 9.00 2.59 -3.45
CA SER A 57 7.85 1.71 -3.26
C SER A 57 8.31 0.40 -2.61
N VAL A 58 7.39 -0.55 -2.46
CA VAL A 58 7.68 -1.84 -1.83
C VAL A 58 7.58 -2.93 -2.87
N TYR A 59 8.64 -3.71 -3.01
CA TYR A 59 8.80 -4.76 -4.00
C TYR A 59 9.05 -6.11 -3.34
N LYS A 60 8.48 -7.16 -3.92
CA LYS A 60 8.72 -8.54 -3.50
C LYS A 60 8.93 -9.43 -4.70
N GLU A 61 9.93 -10.26 -4.63
CA GLU A 61 10.21 -11.32 -5.59
C GLU A 61 10.27 -12.66 -4.86
N PHE A 62 9.66 -13.67 -5.42
CA PHE A 62 9.74 -15.02 -4.87
C PHE A 62 9.64 -16.08 -5.97
N ASN A 63 10.26 -17.22 -5.73
CA ASN A 63 10.23 -18.37 -6.63
C ASN A 63 9.12 -19.32 -6.20
N THR A 64 8.24 -19.69 -7.13
CA THR A 64 7.10 -20.56 -6.85
C THR A 64 7.49 -22.03 -6.63
N GLY A 65 8.75 -22.40 -6.92
CA GLY A 65 9.28 -23.75 -6.66
C GLY A 65 8.84 -24.82 -7.67
N SER A 66 7.74 -24.60 -8.38
CA SER A 66 7.15 -25.65 -9.24
C SER A 66 7.77 -25.71 -10.63
N ASN A 67 8.22 -24.59 -11.20
CA ASN A 67 8.77 -24.49 -12.56
C ASN A 67 9.93 -23.50 -12.69
N ASN A 68 10.61 -23.14 -11.58
CA ASN A 68 11.58 -22.04 -11.55
C ASN A 68 11.00 -20.69 -12.04
N GLU A 69 9.69 -20.50 -11.90
CA GLU A 69 9.06 -19.23 -12.24
C GLU A 69 9.25 -18.24 -11.09
N ASN A 70 9.80 -17.09 -11.44
CA ASN A 70 9.88 -15.96 -10.51
C ASN A 70 8.60 -15.14 -10.60
N VAL A 71 7.96 -14.92 -9.47
CA VAL A 71 6.82 -14.02 -9.34
C VAL A 71 7.28 -12.72 -8.71
N GLU A 72 6.93 -11.62 -9.33
CA GLU A 72 7.25 -10.29 -8.86
C GLU A 72 5.99 -9.53 -8.47
N ILE A 73 6.04 -8.84 -7.34
CA ILE A 73 4.98 -7.96 -6.88
C ILE A 73 5.58 -6.57 -6.63
N MET A 74 5.01 -5.56 -7.25
CA MET A 74 5.24 -4.16 -6.86
C MET A 74 3.96 -3.63 -6.24
N PHE A 75 4.06 -3.18 -4.98
CA PHE A 75 2.92 -2.62 -4.27
C PHE A 75 2.73 -1.15 -4.62
N HIS A 76 1.50 -0.75 -4.89
CA HIS A 76 1.09 0.64 -4.88
C HIS A 76 0.76 1.03 -3.43
N VAL A 77 1.69 1.73 -2.79
CA VAL A 77 1.54 2.11 -1.37
C VAL A 77 1.01 3.52 -1.28
N SER A 78 -0.17 3.70 -0.68
CA SER A 78 -0.84 5.01 -0.65
C SER A 78 0.05 6.14 -0.10
N THR A 79 0.78 5.88 0.99
CA THR A 79 1.64 6.87 1.63
C THR A 79 2.99 7.09 0.93
N LEU A 80 3.35 6.25 -0.04
CA LEU A 80 4.56 6.40 -0.85
C LEU A 80 4.29 7.01 -2.23
N LEU A 81 3.05 6.97 -2.69
CA LEU A 81 2.61 7.71 -3.88
C LEU A 81 2.56 9.21 -3.57
N PRO A 82 2.70 10.07 -4.60
CA PRO A 82 2.71 11.52 -4.39
C PRO A 82 1.48 12.02 -3.65
N PHE A 83 1.72 12.92 -2.69
CA PHE A 83 0.68 13.60 -1.93
C PHE A 83 0.47 15.01 -2.48
N THR A 84 -0.79 15.39 -2.69
CA THR A 84 -1.15 16.74 -3.15
C THR A 84 -1.71 17.52 -1.96
N PRO A 85 -0.97 18.52 -1.43
CA PRO A 85 -1.45 19.33 -0.30
C PRO A 85 -2.78 20.03 -0.63
N ASN A 86 -3.65 20.14 0.37
CA ASN A 86 -4.95 20.82 0.28
C ASN A 86 -5.91 20.24 -0.77
N ASN A 87 -5.74 18.97 -1.12
CA ASN A 87 -6.61 18.28 -2.07
C ASN A 87 -7.14 16.99 -1.44
N ARG A 88 -8.43 16.97 -1.08
CA ARG A 88 -9.07 15.81 -0.44
C ARG A 88 -9.17 14.59 -1.34
N GLN A 89 -9.23 14.78 -2.65
CA GLN A 89 -9.47 13.68 -3.57
C GLN A 89 -8.23 12.81 -3.81
N GLN A 90 -7.01 13.36 -3.67
CA GLN A 90 -5.76 12.65 -3.89
C GLN A 90 -5.80 11.78 -5.16
N LEU A 91 -6.17 12.37 -6.29
CA LEU A 91 -6.39 11.66 -7.55
C LEU A 91 -5.18 10.81 -8.01
N PRO A 92 -3.92 11.25 -7.86
CA PRO A 92 -2.78 10.41 -8.23
C PRO A 92 -2.73 9.09 -7.46
N ARG A 93 -3.02 9.11 -6.16
CA ARG A 93 -3.08 7.90 -5.32
C ARG A 93 -4.25 7.01 -5.71
N LYS A 94 -5.40 7.61 -5.90
CA LYS A 94 -6.63 6.91 -6.28
C LYS A 94 -6.52 6.25 -7.65
N ARG A 95 -5.82 6.88 -8.60
CA ARG A 95 -5.61 6.33 -9.94
C ARG A 95 -4.87 5.01 -9.92
N TYR A 96 -3.80 4.89 -9.13
CA TYR A 96 -3.03 3.66 -9.04
C TYR A 96 -3.78 2.60 -8.25
N ILE A 97 -4.15 2.89 -7.01
CA ILE A 97 -4.77 1.93 -6.10
C ILE A 97 -6.18 1.55 -6.56
N GLY A 98 -6.95 2.51 -7.07
CA GLY A 98 -8.30 2.26 -7.55
C GLY A 98 -8.38 1.36 -8.79
N ASN A 99 -7.28 1.18 -9.52
CA ASN A 99 -7.19 0.28 -10.67
C ASN A 99 -6.62 -1.10 -10.32
N ASP A 100 -6.19 -1.31 -9.09
CA ASP A 100 -5.67 -2.61 -8.65
C ASP A 100 -6.83 -3.58 -8.33
N ILE A 101 -6.67 -4.84 -8.72
CA ILE A 101 -7.68 -5.87 -8.47
C ILE A 101 -7.75 -6.22 -6.99
N VAL A 102 -6.60 -6.31 -6.33
CA VAL A 102 -6.47 -6.64 -4.91
C VAL A 102 -5.96 -5.43 -4.15
N THR A 103 -6.67 -5.04 -3.12
CA THR A 103 -6.29 -3.93 -2.25
C THR A 103 -6.12 -4.44 -0.81
N VAL A 104 -4.94 -4.21 -0.24
CA VAL A 104 -4.68 -4.48 1.17
C VAL A 104 -4.93 -3.21 1.97
N VAL A 105 -5.80 -3.30 2.96
CA VAL A 105 -6.09 -2.22 3.91
C VAL A 105 -5.46 -2.56 5.25
N PHE A 106 -4.41 -1.83 5.61
CA PHE A 106 -3.77 -1.96 6.93
C PHE A 106 -4.47 -1.02 7.91
N GLN A 107 -4.95 -1.57 9.00
CA GLN A 107 -5.64 -0.84 10.06
C GLN A 107 -4.80 -0.80 11.33
N GLU A 108 -4.51 0.41 11.79
CA GLU A 108 -3.94 0.61 13.12
C GLU A 108 -4.95 0.27 14.23
N PRO A 109 -4.48 0.02 15.46
CA PRO A 109 -5.37 -0.13 16.60
C PRO A 109 -6.30 1.09 16.73
N GLY A 110 -7.58 0.84 16.93
CA GLY A 110 -8.58 1.92 17.04
C GLY A 110 -9.13 2.42 15.70
N ALA A 111 -8.68 1.90 14.57
CA ALA A 111 -9.35 2.16 13.30
C ALA A 111 -10.75 1.58 13.30
N LEU A 112 -11.69 2.29 12.65
CA LEU A 112 -13.06 1.81 12.49
C LEU A 112 -13.14 0.68 11.45
N PRO A 113 -14.15 -0.20 11.51
CA PRO A 113 -14.32 -1.26 10.52
C PRO A 113 -14.38 -0.67 9.11
N PHE A 114 -13.52 -1.15 8.23
CA PHE A 114 -13.50 -0.72 6.83
C PHE A 114 -14.77 -1.19 6.11
N ILE A 115 -15.45 -0.26 5.45
CA ILE A 115 -16.59 -0.54 4.60
C ILE A 115 -16.18 -0.22 3.17
N PRO A 116 -16.00 -1.23 2.30
CA PRO A 116 -15.62 -1.00 0.91
C PRO A 116 -16.69 -0.16 0.21
N ASN A 117 -16.28 0.94 -0.39
CA ASN A 117 -17.13 1.69 -1.29
C ASN A 117 -16.85 1.21 -2.72
N ILE A 118 -17.59 0.21 -3.17
CA ILE A 118 -17.39 -0.46 -4.46
C ILE A 118 -17.87 0.45 -5.59
N LYS A 119 -17.20 1.56 -5.81
CA LYS A 119 -17.38 2.42 -6.98
C LYS A 119 -16.43 2.08 -8.11
N SER A 120 -15.32 1.40 -7.81
CA SER A 120 -14.34 0.99 -8.80
C SER A 120 -14.77 -0.29 -9.49
N GLN A 121 -14.69 -0.32 -10.81
CA GLN A 121 -14.92 -1.53 -11.61
C GLN A 121 -13.75 -2.52 -11.55
N PHE A 122 -12.60 -2.12 -11.00
CA PHE A 122 -11.35 -2.88 -11.01
C PHE A 122 -11.04 -3.54 -9.68
N GLN A 123 -11.39 -2.91 -8.56
CA GLN A 123 -11.15 -3.46 -7.22
C GLN A 123 -12.16 -4.56 -6.90
N HIS A 124 -11.69 -5.81 -6.86
CA HIS A 124 -12.55 -6.97 -6.59
C HIS A 124 -12.29 -7.62 -5.24
N VAL A 125 -11.08 -7.47 -4.69
CA VAL A 125 -10.68 -8.10 -3.45
C VAL A 125 -10.10 -7.08 -2.49
N PHE A 126 -10.64 -7.05 -1.27
CA PHE A 126 -10.08 -6.27 -0.17
C PHE A 126 -9.59 -7.22 0.92
N ILE A 127 -8.31 -7.12 1.27
CA ILE A 127 -7.69 -7.84 2.37
C ILE A 127 -7.50 -6.85 3.51
N VAL A 128 -8.25 -7.00 4.58
CA VAL A 128 -8.14 -6.13 5.75
C VAL A 128 -7.19 -6.76 6.75
N VAL A 129 -6.10 -6.06 7.05
CA VAL A 129 -5.08 -6.48 8.01
C VAL A 129 -5.16 -5.60 9.24
N ARG A 130 -5.37 -6.20 10.39
CA ARG A 130 -5.33 -5.53 11.70
C ARG A 130 -4.07 -5.93 12.44
N VAL A 131 -3.42 -4.94 13.04
CA VAL A 131 -2.23 -5.18 13.86
C VAL A 131 -2.60 -5.17 15.35
N HIS A 132 -2.02 -6.13 16.07
CA HIS A 132 -2.07 -6.23 17.53
C HIS A 132 -0.66 -6.09 18.08
N ASN A 133 -0.49 -5.30 19.15
CA ASN A 133 0.80 -5.04 19.79
C ASN A 133 1.87 -4.58 18.79
N PRO A 134 1.60 -3.51 18.00
CA PRO A 134 2.56 -3.08 16.98
C PRO A 134 3.89 -2.64 17.59
N CYS A 135 4.96 -2.76 16.80
CA CYS A 135 6.31 -2.35 17.18
C CYS A 135 6.81 -3.00 18.48
N SER A 136 6.45 -4.25 18.72
CA SER A 136 6.85 -5.03 19.88
C SER A 136 7.35 -6.42 19.47
N GLU A 137 7.92 -7.15 20.43
CA GLU A 137 8.32 -8.55 20.20
C GLU A 137 7.11 -9.49 19.96
N ASN A 138 5.91 -9.05 20.36
CA ASN A 138 4.67 -9.81 20.25
C ASN A 138 3.70 -9.21 19.21
N THR A 139 4.22 -8.56 18.18
CA THR A 139 3.40 -8.03 17.09
C THR A 139 2.68 -9.15 16.36
N GLN A 140 1.37 -9.03 16.21
CA GLN A 140 0.53 -9.99 15.52
C GLN A 140 -0.33 -9.28 14.48
N TYR A 141 -0.58 -9.96 13.38
CA TYR A 141 -1.44 -9.50 12.30
C TYR A 141 -2.62 -10.46 12.13
N ARG A 142 -3.79 -9.90 11.89
CA ARG A 142 -5.01 -10.65 11.57
C ARG A 142 -5.61 -10.15 10.28
#